data_916dcbad239032c1e55a71a5d9dad68b
#
_entry.id   916dcbad239032c1e55a71a5d9dad68b
#
_cell.length_a   1.000
_cell.length_b   1.000
_cell.length_c   1.000
_cell.angle_alpha   90.00
_cell.angle_beta   90.00
_cell.angle_gamma   90.00
#
_symmetry.space_group_name_H-M   'P 1'
#
loop_
_entity.id
_entity.type
_entity.pdbx_description
1 polymer ?
#
loop_
_entity_poly.entity_id
_entity_poly.type
_entity_poly.pdbx_seq_one_letter_code
_entity_poly.pdbx_strand_id
1 'polypeptide(L)'
;MSDRFLDFCSSKRGVVEGAHELMDYLRAKGYRMHMTSNGFHEVQYKKLAACGLRDYFDTIILSEDAGANKPSKQFFDYALRLSGAQKETTLMIGDNLQTDIMGALSAGIDALFFNRYPEHEKSQEATFTVTSLLEIKNIL
;
A
#
# COMPACT_ATOMS: atom_id res chain seq x y z
N MET A 1 -4.89 -16.20 -0.36
CA MET A 1 -4.76 -14.75 -0.29
C MET A 1 -3.37 -14.37 -0.78
N SER A 2 -3.26 -13.61 -1.83
CA SER A 2 -2.02 -13.57 -2.58
C SER A 2 -1.45 -12.19 -2.88
N ASP A 3 -2.22 -11.12 -2.73
CA ASP A 3 -1.80 -9.79 -3.18
C ASP A 3 -1.84 -8.75 -2.07
N ARG A 4 -0.82 -7.87 -2.04
CA ARG A 4 -0.74 -6.74 -1.12
C ARG A 4 -0.49 -5.47 -1.90
N PHE A 5 -1.38 -4.51 -1.76
CA PHE A 5 -1.18 -3.15 -2.25
C PHE A 5 -0.57 -2.34 -1.12
N LEU A 6 0.54 -1.64 -1.41
CA LEU A 6 1.29 -0.94 -0.38
C LEU A 6 1.55 0.51 -0.79
N ASP A 7 1.39 1.42 0.16
CA ASP A 7 1.76 2.82 -0.02
C ASP A 7 2.31 3.39 1.30
N PHE A 8 3.59 3.24 1.52
CA PHE A 8 4.26 3.84 2.68
C PHE A 8 5.67 4.35 2.36
N CYS A 9 6.08 4.33 1.10
CA CYS A 9 7.39 4.83 0.66
C CYS A 9 7.33 6.27 0.15
N SER A 10 6.25 6.99 0.44
CA SER A 10 6.04 8.36 -0.03
C SER A 10 6.59 9.41 0.93
N SER A 11 7.17 9.01 2.03
CA SER A 11 7.70 9.91 3.04
C SER A 11 8.89 10.72 2.50
N LYS A 12 8.93 12.00 2.82
CA LYS A 12 10.06 12.87 2.49
C LYS A 12 11.34 12.47 3.20
N ARG A 13 11.25 11.64 4.22
CA ARG A 13 12.37 11.20 5.06
C ARG A 13 12.96 9.86 4.63
N GLY A 14 12.53 9.31 3.48
CA GLY A 14 13.04 8.05 2.99
C GLY A 14 12.27 6.85 3.51
N VAL A 15 12.98 5.78 3.84
CA VAL A 15 12.37 4.50 4.20
C VAL A 15 11.71 4.56 5.57
N VAL A 16 10.47 4.09 5.66
CA VAL A 16 9.77 3.94 6.93
C VAL A 16 10.46 2.84 7.73
N GLU A 17 10.62 3.04 9.04
CA GLU A 17 11.25 2.05 9.92
C GLU A 17 10.52 0.72 9.83
N GLY A 18 11.28 -0.35 9.63
CA GLY A 18 10.75 -1.70 9.50
C GLY A 18 10.28 -2.07 8.10
N ALA A 19 10.34 -1.15 7.12
CA ALA A 19 9.83 -1.41 5.77
C ALA A 19 10.54 -2.58 5.10
N HIS A 20 11.88 -2.59 5.10
CA HIS A 20 12.64 -3.68 4.49
C HIS A 20 12.36 -5.02 5.15
N GLU A 21 12.32 -5.04 6.47
CA GLU A 21 12.03 -6.27 7.21
C GLU A 21 10.62 -6.78 6.91
N LEU A 22 9.63 -5.90 6.83
CA LEU A 22 8.28 -6.27 6.46
C LEU A 22 8.23 -6.83 5.04
N MET A 23 8.90 -6.17 4.09
CA MET A 23 8.91 -6.62 2.70
C MET A 23 9.55 -8.00 2.56
N ASP A 24 10.65 -8.25 3.26
CA ASP A 24 11.28 -9.56 3.28
C ASP A 24 10.34 -10.63 3.84
N TYR A 25 9.64 -10.30 4.92
CA TYR A 25 8.67 -11.20 5.54
C TYR A 25 7.53 -11.55 4.58
N LEU A 26 6.94 -10.55 3.94
CA LEU A 26 5.85 -10.77 2.99
C LEU A 26 6.29 -11.59 1.78
N ARG A 27 7.49 -11.32 1.27
CA ARG A 27 8.05 -12.10 0.16
C ARG A 27 8.24 -13.55 0.56
N ALA A 28 8.76 -13.80 1.75
CA ALA A 28 8.98 -15.16 2.26
C ALA A 28 7.67 -15.92 2.44
N LYS A 29 6.58 -15.21 2.71
CA LYS A 29 5.24 -15.80 2.84
C LYS A 29 4.60 -16.10 1.48
N GLY A 30 5.20 -15.66 0.39
CA GLY A 30 4.68 -15.90 -0.95
C GLY A 30 3.66 -14.90 -1.45
N TYR A 31 3.52 -13.74 -0.79
CA TYR A 31 2.62 -12.69 -1.24
C TYR A 31 3.20 -11.93 -2.41
N ARG A 32 2.36 -11.61 -3.40
CA ARG A 32 2.74 -10.66 -4.45
C ARG A 32 2.52 -9.26 -3.91
N MET A 33 3.48 -8.38 -4.18
CA MET A 33 3.46 -7.02 -3.64
C MET A 33 3.37 -6.01 -4.77
N HIS A 34 2.48 -5.03 -4.63
CA HIS A 34 2.23 -4.02 -5.64
C HIS A 34 2.24 -2.65 -4.97
N MET A 35 3.02 -1.73 -5.52
CA MET A 35 3.01 -0.36 -5.02
C MET A 35 1.83 0.38 -5.61
N THR A 36 1.12 1.14 -4.78
CA THR A 36 0.08 2.07 -5.22
C THR A 36 0.44 3.47 -4.76
N SER A 37 0.41 4.44 -5.66
CA SER A 37 0.79 5.81 -5.30
C SER A 37 0.06 6.85 -6.14
N ASN A 38 -0.26 7.97 -5.50
CA ASN A 38 -0.71 9.18 -6.20
C ASN A 38 0.54 9.93 -6.62
N GLY A 39 0.92 9.85 -7.90
CA GLY A 39 2.12 10.52 -8.37
C GLY A 39 2.47 10.22 -9.80
N PHE A 40 3.59 10.76 -10.22
CA PHE A 40 4.12 10.63 -11.56
C PHE A 40 5.26 9.62 -11.60
N HIS A 41 5.45 8.97 -12.74
CA HIS A 41 6.49 7.97 -12.96
C HIS A 41 7.85 8.41 -12.45
N GLU A 42 8.33 9.54 -12.94
CA GLU A 42 9.69 9.99 -12.66
C GLU A 42 9.95 10.13 -11.17
N VAL A 43 9.03 10.80 -10.46
CA VAL A 43 9.19 11.06 -9.02
C VAL A 43 9.11 9.77 -8.22
N GLN A 44 8.15 8.91 -8.53
CA GLN A 44 7.93 7.70 -7.75
C GLN A 44 9.02 6.66 -7.98
N TYR A 45 9.51 6.51 -9.20
CA TYR A 45 10.62 5.59 -9.48
C TYR A 45 11.91 6.04 -8.79
N LYS A 46 12.17 7.35 -8.74
CA LYS A 46 13.32 7.89 -8.01
C LYS A 46 13.21 7.62 -6.51
N LYS A 47 12.02 7.79 -5.95
CA LYS A 47 11.78 7.50 -4.53
C LYS A 47 12.00 6.02 -4.21
N LEU A 48 11.50 5.13 -5.06
CA LEU A 48 11.68 3.69 -4.87
C LEU A 48 13.15 3.29 -4.93
N ALA A 49 13.89 3.83 -5.89
CA ALA A 49 15.32 3.57 -6.01
C ALA A 49 16.05 4.07 -4.77
N ALA A 50 15.70 5.26 -4.28
CA ALA A 50 16.34 5.85 -3.11
C ALA A 50 16.09 5.05 -1.83
N CYS A 51 14.90 4.48 -1.66
CA CYS A 51 14.60 3.68 -0.46
C CYS A 51 14.95 2.19 -0.62
N GLY A 52 15.42 1.76 -1.78
CA GLY A 52 15.87 0.38 -1.99
C GLY A 52 14.74 -0.65 -2.00
N LEU A 53 13.50 -0.24 -2.27
CA LEU A 53 12.34 -1.13 -2.23
C LEU A 53 11.84 -1.55 -3.59
N ARG A 54 12.42 -1.00 -4.68
CA ARG A 54 11.90 -1.22 -6.04
C ARG A 54 11.75 -2.71 -6.40
N ASP A 55 12.73 -3.52 -6.04
CA ASP A 55 12.78 -4.92 -6.44
C ASP A 55 11.79 -5.82 -5.70
N TYR A 56 11.18 -5.32 -4.63
CA TYR A 56 10.15 -6.07 -3.91
C TYR A 56 8.80 -6.07 -4.64
N PHE A 57 8.57 -5.11 -5.53
CA PHE A 57 7.25 -4.92 -6.12
C PHE A 57 7.13 -5.63 -7.46
N ASP A 58 6.09 -6.45 -7.57
CA ASP A 58 5.72 -7.11 -8.83
C ASP A 58 5.12 -6.13 -9.81
N THR A 59 4.38 -5.14 -9.31
CA THR A 59 3.70 -4.13 -10.12
C THR A 59 3.80 -2.78 -9.42
N ILE A 60 3.95 -1.71 -10.21
CA ILE A 60 3.92 -0.33 -9.70
C ILE A 60 2.72 0.36 -10.35
N ILE A 61 1.80 0.80 -9.50
CA ILE A 61 0.51 1.35 -9.91
C ILE A 61 0.47 2.83 -9.53
N LEU A 62 0.43 3.69 -10.52
CA LEU A 62 0.51 5.14 -10.33
C LEU A 62 -0.75 5.83 -10.84
N SER A 63 -1.15 6.91 -10.16
CA SER A 63 -2.31 7.69 -10.56
C SER A 63 -2.18 8.26 -11.96
N GLU A 64 -0.95 8.56 -12.40
CA GLU A 64 -0.69 9.02 -13.76
C GLU A 64 -1.20 8.03 -14.79
N ASP A 65 -0.94 6.73 -14.59
CA ASP A 65 -1.36 5.67 -15.50
C ASP A 65 -2.84 5.36 -15.38
N ALA A 66 -3.38 5.45 -14.16
CA ALA A 66 -4.78 5.14 -13.91
C ALA A 66 -5.74 6.20 -14.43
N GLY A 67 -5.23 7.41 -14.65
CA GLY A 67 -6.08 8.55 -15.00
C GLY A 67 -6.93 9.05 -13.86
N ALA A 68 -6.63 8.65 -12.63
CA ALA A 68 -7.36 9.05 -11.43
C ALA A 68 -6.49 8.82 -10.21
N ASN A 69 -6.71 9.61 -9.16
CA ASN A 69 -6.01 9.49 -7.89
C ASN A 69 -6.80 8.63 -6.91
N LYS A 70 -6.08 8.00 -5.94
CA LYS A 70 -6.76 7.47 -4.76
C LYS A 70 -7.45 8.65 -4.03
N PRO A 71 -8.63 8.50 -3.48
CA PRO A 71 -9.38 7.27 -3.21
C PRO A 71 -10.37 6.86 -4.30
N SER A 72 -10.20 7.34 -5.53
CA SER A 72 -11.14 7.04 -6.63
C SER A 72 -11.28 5.54 -6.89
N LYS A 73 -12.51 5.10 -7.11
CA LYS A 73 -12.77 3.72 -7.50
C LYS A 73 -12.06 3.38 -8.80
N GLN A 74 -11.95 4.34 -9.72
CA GLN A 74 -11.24 4.16 -10.98
C GLN A 74 -9.78 3.76 -10.75
N PHE A 75 -9.12 4.35 -9.77
CA PHE A 75 -7.74 4.00 -9.42
C PHE A 75 -7.65 2.53 -8.98
N PHE A 76 -8.51 2.12 -8.06
CA PHE A 76 -8.47 0.75 -7.54
C PHE A 76 -8.90 -0.29 -8.56
N ASP A 77 -9.86 0.02 -9.43
CA ASP A 77 -10.24 -0.86 -10.54
C ASP A 77 -9.06 -1.06 -11.50
N TYR A 78 -8.35 0.01 -11.81
CA TYR A 78 -7.14 -0.05 -12.63
C TYR A 78 -6.05 -0.88 -11.94
N ALA A 79 -5.87 -0.67 -10.63
CA ALA A 79 -4.86 -1.40 -9.86
C ALA A 79 -5.12 -2.91 -9.87
N LEU A 80 -6.35 -3.32 -9.66
CA LEU A 80 -6.73 -4.74 -9.71
C LEU A 80 -6.49 -5.33 -11.10
N ARG A 81 -6.88 -4.61 -12.13
CA ARG A 81 -6.72 -5.07 -13.52
C ARG A 81 -5.24 -5.20 -13.90
N LEU A 82 -4.43 -4.19 -13.60
CA LEU A 82 -3.01 -4.18 -13.95
C LEU A 82 -2.24 -5.27 -13.23
N SER A 83 -2.50 -5.46 -11.95
CA SER A 83 -1.79 -6.44 -11.12
C SER A 83 -2.29 -7.87 -11.32
N GLY A 84 -3.49 -8.02 -11.90
CA GLY A 84 -4.13 -9.33 -11.99
C GLY A 84 -4.67 -9.83 -10.67
N ALA A 85 -4.74 -8.95 -9.66
CA ALA A 85 -5.23 -9.30 -8.33
C ALA A 85 -6.75 -9.31 -8.26
N GLN A 86 -7.28 -10.07 -7.30
CA GLN A 86 -8.71 -10.11 -7.03
C GLN A 86 -8.99 -9.40 -5.71
N LYS A 87 -10.05 -8.60 -5.66
CA LYS A 87 -10.36 -7.82 -4.45
C LYS A 87 -10.58 -8.70 -3.22
N GLU A 88 -11.09 -9.91 -3.40
CA GLU A 88 -11.38 -10.86 -2.32
C GLU A 88 -10.11 -11.40 -1.66
N THR A 89 -8.98 -11.35 -2.35
CA THR A 89 -7.70 -11.90 -1.87
C THR A 89 -6.61 -10.84 -1.76
N THR A 90 -6.99 -9.57 -1.80
CA THR A 90 -6.07 -8.43 -1.77
C THR A 90 -6.26 -7.64 -0.48
N LEU A 91 -5.15 -7.17 0.09
CA LEU A 91 -5.15 -6.29 1.25
C LEU A 91 -4.39 -5.02 0.90
N MET A 92 -5.00 -3.86 1.16
CA MET A 92 -4.34 -2.56 1.03
C MET A 92 -3.65 -2.21 2.34
N ILE A 93 -2.37 -1.89 2.28
CA ILE A 93 -1.59 -1.45 3.45
C ILE A 93 -1.13 -0.02 3.19
N GLY A 94 -1.58 0.91 4.01
CA GLY A 94 -1.25 2.31 3.80
C GLY A 94 -1.32 3.15 5.06
N ASP A 95 -0.75 4.34 4.99
CA ASP A 95 -0.68 5.28 6.11
C ASP A 95 -1.56 6.52 5.93
N ASN A 96 -2.36 6.57 4.89
CA ASN A 96 -3.30 7.67 4.65
C ASN A 96 -4.72 7.15 4.74
N LEU A 97 -5.43 7.60 5.77
CA LEU A 97 -6.78 7.13 6.04
C LEU A 97 -7.73 7.39 4.87
N GLN A 98 -7.69 8.59 4.28
CA GLN A 98 -8.64 8.98 3.24
C GLN A 98 -8.34 8.31 1.90
N THR A 99 -7.10 8.36 1.44
CA THR A 99 -6.76 7.86 0.11
C THR A 99 -6.60 6.35 0.07
N ASP A 100 -5.90 5.79 1.05
CA ASP A 100 -5.57 4.36 1.03
C ASP A 100 -6.67 3.52 1.63
N ILE A 101 -7.07 3.84 2.86
CA ILE A 101 -7.96 2.97 3.62
C ILE A 101 -9.40 3.11 3.16
N MET A 102 -9.93 4.32 3.17
CA MET A 102 -11.32 4.56 2.77
C MET A 102 -11.51 4.24 1.29
N GLY A 103 -10.52 4.56 0.45
CA GLY A 103 -10.58 4.25 -0.97
C GLY A 103 -10.62 2.75 -1.23
N ALA A 104 -9.76 1.97 -0.56
CA ALA A 104 -9.74 0.53 -0.72
C ALA A 104 -11.05 -0.11 -0.25
N LEU A 105 -11.53 0.28 0.93
CA LEU A 105 -12.79 -0.24 1.47
C LEU A 105 -13.97 0.05 0.53
N SER A 106 -14.01 1.26 -0.02
CA SER A 106 -15.06 1.64 -0.98
C SER A 106 -15.01 0.81 -2.26
N ALA A 107 -13.83 0.31 -2.62
CA ALA A 107 -13.65 -0.55 -3.79
C ALA A 107 -13.85 -2.04 -3.47
N GLY A 108 -14.17 -2.38 -2.23
CA GLY A 108 -14.37 -3.77 -1.81
C GLY A 108 -13.09 -4.51 -1.46
N ILE A 109 -12.01 -3.78 -1.17
CA ILE A 109 -10.70 -4.33 -0.80
C ILE A 109 -10.49 -4.11 0.70
N ASP A 110 -10.11 -5.17 1.42
CA ASP A 110 -9.78 -5.03 2.83
C ASP A 110 -8.56 -4.13 3.01
N ALA A 111 -8.51 -3.43 4.14
CA ALA A 111 -7.46 -2.44 4.36
C ALA A 111 -6.86 -2.55 5.76
N LEU A 112 -5.53 -2.44 5.80
CA LEU A 112 -4.74 -2.35 7.03
C LEU A 112 -4.20 -0.93 7.13
N PHE A 113 -4.62 -0.21 8.18
CA PHE A 113 -4.19 1.16 8.40
C PHE A 113 -2.92 1.16 9.25
N PHE A 114 -1.83 1.67 8.66
CA PHE A 114 -0.61 1.96 9.40
C PHE A 114 -0.75 3.36 9.98
N ASN A 115 -1.18 3.44 11.23
CA ASN A 115 -1.42 4.71 11.90
C ASN A 115 -0.14 5.26 12.50
N ARG A 116 0.57 6.08 11.72
CA ARG A 116 1.85 6.69 12.14
C ARG A 116 1.68 7.76 13.21
N TYR A 117 0.47 8.32 13.32
CA TYR A 117 0.17 9.44 14.23
C TYR A 117 -1.10 9.13 15.01
N PRO A 118 -1.07 8.13 15.91
CA PRO A 118 -2.29 7.65 16.58
C PRO A 118 -2.98 8.70 17.44
N GLU A 119 -2.27 9.75 17.87
CA GLU A 119 -2.85 10.85 18.61
C GLU A 119 -3.66 11.82 17.75
N HIS A 120 -3.46 11.79 16.42
CA HIS A 120 -4.13 12.69 15.49
C HIS A 120 -5.25 12.04 14.69
N GLU A 121 -5.13 10.75 14.42
CA GLU A 121 -6.08 10.04 13.58
C GLU A 121 -6.58 8.78 14.24
N LYS A 122 -7.88 8.52 14.11
CA LYS A 122 -8.50 7.29 14.58
C LYS A 122 -9.40 6.75 13.49
N SER A 123 -9.35 5.43 13.27
CA SER A 123 -10.24 4.77 12.32
C SER A 123 -10.80 3.51 12.93
N GLN A 124 -12.13 3.38 12.86
CA GLN A 124 -12.82 2.16 13.25
C GLN A 124 -13.25 1.36 12.01
N GLU A 125 -13.04 1.91 10.82
CA GLU A 125 -13.49 1.29 9.57
C GLU A 125 -12.45 0.38 8.95
N ALA A 126 -11.16 0.59 9.24
CA ALA A 126 -10.10 -0.26 8.70
C ALA A 126 -10.26 -1.70 9.17
N THR A 127 -9.95 -2.65 8.28
CA THR A 127 -9.99 -4.08 8.63
C THR A 127 -9.01 -4.38 9.76
N PHE A 128 -7.81 -3.78 9.69
CA PHE A 128 -6.78 -3.88 10.72
C PHE A 128 -6.16 -2.51 10.92
N THR A 129 -5.67 -2.24 12.14
CA THR A 129 -4.93 -1.02 12.46
C THR A 129 -3.68 -1.37 13.26
N VAL A 130 -2.53 -0.84 12.81
CA VAL A 130 -1.26 -1.01 13.52
C VAL A 130 -0.58 0.35 13.67
N THR A 131 0.34 0.48 14.62
CA THR A 131 1.12 1.69 14.83
C THR A 131 2.58 1.52 14.41
N SER A 132 2.98 0.31 14.07
CA SER A 132 4.31 -0.03 13.58
C SER A 132 4.18 -1.04 12.46
N LEU A 133 5.03 -0.92 11.42
CA LEU A 133 5.03 -1.88 10.32
C LEU A 133 5.33 -3.30 10.79
N LEU A 134 6.17 -3.45 11.81
CA LEU A 134 6.53 -4.77 12.31
C LEU A 134 5.37 -5.51 12.97
N GLU A 135 4.36 -4.79 13.47
CA GLU A 135 3.15 -5.41 14.00
C GLU A 135 2.38 -6.19 12.93
N ILE A 136 2.55 -5.84 11.66
CA ILE A 136 1.89 -6.52 10.55
C ILE A 136 2.27 -8.00 10.51
N LYS A 137 3.48 -8.34 10.93
CA LYS A 137 3.95 -9.73 10.99
C LYS A 137 3.10 -10.59 11.91
N ASN A 138 2.44 -10.00 12.88
CA ASN A 138 1.56 -10.73 13.80
C ASN A 138 0.17 -10.95 13.21
N ILE A 139 -0.20 -10.23 12.16
CA ILE A 139 -1.50 -10.32 11.49
C ILE A 139 -1.40 -11.21 10.25
N LEU A 140 -0.34 -11.07 9.50
CA LEU A 140 -0.10 -11.77 8.24
C LEU A 140 1.00 -12.81 8.41
#